data_3d61094dde6a571b4376693471bd4fe2
#
_entry.id   3d61094dde6a571b4376693471bd4fe2
#
_cell.length_a   1.000
_cell.length_b   1.000
_cell.length_c   1.000
_cell.angle_alpha   90.00
_cell.angle_beta   90.00
_cell.angle_gamma   90.00
#
_symmetry.space_group_name_H-M   'P 1'
#
loop_
_entity.id
_entity.type
_entity.pdbx_description
1 polymer ?
#
loop_
_entity_poly.entity_id
_entity_poly.type
_entity_poly.pdbx_seq_one_letter_code
_entity_poly.pdbx_strand_id
1 'polypeptide(L)'
;MVSSQFMRIAARRAFALCAFVGLACAAQAGYAADPVPYKITTGQERGTYIQIGQDLSKYVAEPAGMDLEVLPSKGSAENVQRMRYEPGVKFALVQSDVYQAYLDMANSGNAEAGRIIQPLRLIMPLYDEEIYFVVRSDSPLKNINEIKGKNISVGPIGSGTAQSAETLYRLMFGEPIPEANEQHYNNEDALAKLIVRKIDVAVIVAGQPAKLFQDMNPELLQQIKLLRLDPSAPETARAKQTYFPATIRTTSYPNWIQEDTPTLTVKAFLVTYDYGLRGTVGALSKFADSLCANFDTLQASGHPKWKQVHLELPPLTRGWKYYPPMEKHLRACIAKRAALAQSQGSAQTVSARGTDAAAQKKKSSCTAQEKLLLLCDQ
;
A
#
# COMPACT_ATOMS: atom_id res chain seq x y z
N MET A 1 9.85 -65.64 -56.07
CA MET A 1 10.82 -64.71 -55.48
C MET A 1 10.32 -63.23 -55.56
N VAL A 2 9.04 -62.98 -55.36
CA VAL A 2 8.48 -61.58 -55.50
C VAL A 2 7.83 -61.06 -54.17
N SER A 3 7.72 -61.92 -53.14
CA SER A 3 6.98 -61.58 -51.91
C SER A 3 7.78 -60.83 -50.81
N SER A 4 9.12 -60.83 -50.86
CA SER A 4 9.93 -60.28 -49.78
C SER A 4 10.30 -58.79 -49.92
N GLN A 5 10.14 -58.22 -51.14
CA GLN A 5 10.44 -56.80 -51.38
C GLN A 5 9.28 -55.90 -51.03
N PHE A 6 8.02 -56.32 -51.15
CA PHE A 6 6.87 -55.52 -50.75
C PHE A 6 6.73 -55.31 -49.25
N MET A 7 7.12 -56.30 -48.45
CA MET A 7 7.04 -56.22 -47.00
C MET A 7 8.08 -55.24 -46.41
N ARG A 8 9.26 -55.11 -47.05
CA ARG A 8 10.31 -54.16 -46.61
C ARG A 8 9.99 -52.69 -46.92
N ILE A 9 9.23 -52.42 -47.95
CA ILE A 9 8.81 -51.08 -48.35
C ILE A 9 7.66 -50.58 -47.43
N ALA A 10 6.72 -51.47 -47.08
CA ALA A 10 5.62 -51.13 -46.14
C ALA A 10 6.14 -50.85 -44.72
N ALA A 11 7.09 -51.63 -44.23
CA ALA A 11 7.71 -51.41 -42.88
C ALA A 11 8.54 -50.11 -42.80
N ARG A 12 9.24 -49.71 -43.87
CA ARG A 12 9.98 -48.44 -43.93
C ARG A 12 9.06 -47.21 -44.00
N ARG A 13 7.88 -47.32 -44.65
CA ARG A 13 6.90 -46.21 -44.71
C ARG A 13 6.16 -46.06 -43.38
N ALA A 14 5.84 -47.12 -42.66
CA ALA A 14 5.22 -47.07 -41.34
C ALA A 14 6.17 -46.47 -40.30
N PHE A 15 7.48 -46.81 -40.36
CA PHE A 15 8.48 -46.24 -39.40
C PHE A 15 8.75 -44.76 -39.68
N ALA A 16 8.71 -44.28 -40.94
CA ALA A 16 8.87 -42.87 -41.28
C ALA A 16 7.67 -42.06 -40.85
N LEU A 17 6.45 -42.62 -40.91
CA LEU A 17 5.21 -41.90 -40.49
C LEU A 17 5.13 -41.76 -38.98
N CYS A 18 5.54 -42.76 -38.21
CA CYS A 18 5.63 -42.69 -36.74
C CYS A 18 6.71 -41.73 -36.25
N ALA A 19 7.85 -41.61 -36.96
CA ALA A 19 8.88 -40.65 -36.63
C ALA A 19 8.46 -39.20 -36.88
N PHE A 20 7.68 -38.95 -37.90
CA PHE A 20 7.14 -37.60 -38.19
C PHE A 20 6.02 -37.17 -37.22
N VAL A 21 5.19 -38.09 -36.74
CA VAL A 21 4.14 -37.80 -35.75
C VAL A 21 4.77 -37.62 -34.36
N GLY A 22 5.82 -38.35 -34.01
CA GLY A 22 6.57 -38.18 -32.77
C GLY A 22 7.32 -36.83 -32.68
N LEU A 23 7.83 -36.32 -33.81
CA LEU A 23 8.53 -35.05 -33.87
C LEU A 23 7.56 -33.85 -33.81
N ALA A 24 6.31 -34.01 -34.30
CA ALA A 24 5.27 -32.97 -34.24
C ALA A 24 4.68 -32.80 -32.82
N CYS A 25 4.70 -33.84 -31.97
CA CYS A 25 4.27 -33.74 -30.57
C CYS A 25 5.35 -33.17 -29.64
N ALA A 26 6.64 -33.18 -30.01
CA ALA A 26 7.72 -32.62 -29.21
C ALA A 26 7.89 -31.09 -29.39
N ALA A 27 7.20 -30.46 -30.36
CA ALA A 27 7.33 -29.04 -30.66
C ALA A 27 6.31 -28.15 -29.91
N GLN A 28 5.51 -28.70 -29.00
CA GLN A 28 4.68 -27.92 -28.07
C GLN A 28 5.34 -27.78 -26.69
N ALA A 29 6.66 -27.57 -26.66
CA ALA A 29 7.25 -26.87 -25.52
C ALA A 29 6.68 -25.45 -25.57
N GLY A 30 5.65 -25.21 -24.77
CA GLY A 30 5.02 -23.91 -24.67
C GLY A 30 6.13 -22.88 -24.41
N TYR A 31 6.32 -21.99 -25.37
CA TYR A 31 7.08 -20.76 -25.11
C TYR A 31 6.34 -20.07 -23.98
N ALA A 32 6.90 -20.14 -22.77
CA ALA A 32 6.51 -19.25 -21.72
C ALA A 32 6.69 -17.84 -22.31
N ALA A 33 5.59 -17.12 -22.48
CA ALA A 33 5.69 -15.75 -22.97
C ALA A 33 6.59 -14.98 -22.01
N ASP A 34 7.53 -14.21 -22.57
CA ASP A 34 8.40 -13.36 -21.75
C ASP A 34 7.56 -12.52 -20.79
N PRO A 35 8.00 -12.37 -19.53
CA PRO A 35 7.28 -11.55 -18.57
C PRO A 35 7.07 -10.12 -19.11
N VAL A 36 5.91 -9.56 -18.87
CA VAL A 36 5.60 -8.17 -19.30
C VAL A 36 6.39 -7.20 -18.42
N PRO A 37 7.33 -6.42 -18.98
CA PRO A 37 8.16 -5.51 -18.19
C PRO A 37 7.38 -4.25 -17.82
N TYR A 38 7.12 -4.05 -16.53
CA TYR A 38 6.52 -2.84 -15.98
C TYR A 38 7.32 -2.36 -14.78
N LYS A 39 7.01 -1.14 -14.32
CA LYS A 39 7.67 -0.50 -13.19
C LYS A 39 6.65 -0.02 -12.18
N ILE A 40 7.03 -0.10 -10.90
CA ILE A 40 6.33 0.55 -9.80
C ILE A 40 7.25 1.59 -9.15
N THR A 41 6.78 2.82 -9.04
CA THR A 41 7.49 3.87 -8.31
C THR A 41 7.00 3.93 -6.87
N THR A 42 7.93 4.01 -5.91
CA THR A 42 7.65 3.74 -4.49
C THR A 42 8.04 4.91 -3.58
N GLY A 43 9.16 4.86 -2.89
CA GLY A 43 9.62 5.88 -1.96
C GLY A 43 11.11 5.72 -1.68
N GLN A 44 11.58 6.34 -0.61
CA GLN A 44 12.97 6.26 -0.19
C GLN A 44 13.37 4.80 0.13
N GLU A 45 14.64 4.45 -0.08
CA GLU A 45 15.15 3.07 0.00
C GLU A 45 14.91 2.39 1.35
N ARG A 46 14.87 3.13 2.46
CA ARG A 46 14.59 2.60 3.81
C ARG A 46 13.16 2.91 4.27
N GLY A 47 12.30 3.38 3.35
CA GLY A 47 10.89 3.65 3.62
C GLY A 47 10.03 2.39 3.53
N THR A 48 8.77 2.52 3.92
CA THR A 48 7.80 1.43 3.84
C THR A 48 7.38 1.16 2.39
N TYR A 49 7.26 2.19 1.55
CA TYR A 49 6.82 2.04 0.16
C TYR A 49 7.69 1.11 -0.68
N ILE A 50 9.03 1.18 -0.53
CA ILE A 50 9.93 0.31 -1.28
C ILE A 50 9.71 -1.16 -0.92
N GLN A 51 9.47 -1.47 0.36
CA GLN A 51 9.20 -2.83 0.84
C GLN A 51 7.85 -3.35 0.34
N ILE A 52 6.81 -2.51 0.36
CA ILE A 52 5.49 -2.84 -0.22
C ILE A 52 5.61 -3.10 -1.72
N GLY A 53 6.41 -2.29 -2.44
CA GLY A 53 6.70 -2.50 -3.87
C GLY A 53 7.39 -3.84 -4.12
N GLN A 54 8.36 -4.22 -3.28
CA GLN A 54 9.05 -5.52 -3.36
C GLN A 54 8.08 -6.69 -3.09
N ASP A 55 7.19 -6.56 -2.12
CA ASP A 55 6.15 -7.55 -1.85
C ASP A 55 5.19 -7.70 -3.04
N LEU A 56 4.75 -6.59 -3.63
CA LEU A 56 3.90 -6.60 -4.83
C LEU A 56 4.60 -7.23 -6.04
N SER A 57 5.89 -6.94 -6.23
CA SER A 57 6.69 -7.57 -7.29
C SER A 57 6.74 -9.09 -7.09
N LYS A 58 7.17 -9.54 -5.92
CA LYS A 58 7.40 -10.94 -5.61
C LYS A 58 6.11 -11.77 -5.51
N TYR A 59 5.13 -11.29 -4.76
CA TYR A 59 3.96 -12.12 -4.41
C TYR A 59 2.77 -11.91 -5.35
N VAL A 60 2.78 -10.85 -6.18
CA VAL A 60 1.65 -10.51 -7.06
C VAL A 60 2.06 -10.47 -8.53
N ALA A 61 3.12 -9.73 -8.88
CA ALA A 61 3.50 -9.52 -10.26
C ALA A 61 4.13 -10.78 -10.87
N GLU A 62 5.09 -11.41 -10.21
CA GLU A 62 5.72 -12.67 -10.68
C GLU A 62 4.68 -13.77 -10.96
N PRO A 63 3.73 -14.09 -10.04
CA PRO A 63 2.69 -15.07 -10.32
C PRO A 63 1.72 -14.66 -11.45
N ALA A 64 1.60 -13.35 -11.74
CA ALA A 64 0.81 -12.84 -12.86
C ALA A 64 1.56 -12.90 -14.21
N GLY A 65 2.82 -13.37 -14.24
CA GLY A 65 3.69 -13.36 -15.43
C GLY A 65 4.16 -11.96 -15.80
N MET A 66 4.36 -11.09 -14.81
CA MET A 66 4.81 -9.71 -14.98
C MET A 66 6.18 -9.54 -14.30
N ASP A 67 7.13 -8.95 -15.03
CA ASP A 67 8.37 -8.45 -14.47
C ASP A 67 8.15 -7.03 -13.96
N LEU A 68 8.07 -6.86 -12.64
CA LEU A 68 7.77 -5.56 -12.01
C LEU A 68 9.03 -5.01 -11.34
N GLU A 69 9.71 -4.11 -12.05
CA GLU A 69 10.86 -3.37 -11.53
C GLU A 69 10.41 -2.39 -10.44
N VAL A 70 11.01 -2.48 -9.26
CA VAL A 70 10.69 -1.61 -8.11
C VAL A 70 11.66 -0.44 -8.05
N LEU A 71 11.15 0.76 -8.29
CA LEU A 71 11.95 1.98 -8.36
C LEU A 71 11.84 2.80 -7.08
N PRO A 72 12.97 3.18 -6.47
CA PRO A 72 12.96 4.18 -5.40
C PRO A 72 12.59 5.55 -5.96
N SER A 73 12.08 6.41 -5.09
CA SER A 73 11.74 7.81 -5.40
C SER A 73 11.79 8.67 -4.13
N LYS A 74 11.55 9.97 -4.29
CA LYS A 74 11.36 10.87 -3.15
C LYS A 74 10.02 10.64 -2.44
N GLY A 75 9.03 10.04 -3.12
CA GLY A 75 7.70 9.73 -2.59
C GLY A 75 6.54 10.19 -3.47
N SER A 76 5.37 10.35 -2.87
CA SER A 76 4.07 10.42 -3.55
C SER A 76 3.93 11.49 -4.64
N ALA A 77 4.46 12.70 -4.44
CA ALA A 77 4.32 13.75 -5.44
C ALA A 77 5.22 13.49 -6.67
N GLU A 78 6.45 12.97 -6.47
CA GLU A 78 7.28 12.49 -7.58
C GLU A 78 6.63 11.29 -8.28
N ASN A 79 6.00 10.39 -7.52
CA ASN A 79 5.38 9.20 -8.07
C ASN A 79 4.26 9.51 -9.07
N VAL A 80 3.38 10.47 -8.78
CA VAL A 80 2.33 10.85 -9.73
C VAL A 80 2.90 11.51 -10.99
N GLN A 81 4.03 12.21 -10.90
CA GLN A 81 4.74 12.75 -12.05
C GLN A 81 5.39 11.64 -12.88
N ARG A 82 6.09 10.69 -12.25
CA ARG A 82 6.71 9.55 -12.93
C ARG A 82 5.68 8.65 -13.61
N MET A 83 4.51 8.45 -13.00
CA MET A 83 3.37 7.78 -13.64
C MET A 83 3.00 8.43 -14.99
N ARG A 84 3.12 9.75 -15.09
CA ARG A 84 2.80 10.50 -16.30
C ARG A 84 3.89 10.44 -17.36
N TYR A 85 5.15 10.59 -16.93
CA TYR A 85 6.25 10.93 -17.85
C TYR A 85 7.28 9.83 -18.01
N GLU A 86 7.41 8.89 -17.06
CA GLU A 86 8.42 7.83 -17.15
C GLU A 86 7.89 6.60 -17.88
N PRO A 87 8.55 6.19 -18.99
CA PRO A 87 8.14 4.99 -19.71
C PRO A 87 8.20 3.73 -18.86
N GLY A 88 7.19 2.88 -19.01
CA GLY A 88 7.13 1.61 -18.27
C GLY A 88 6.54 1.70 -16.87
N VAL A 89 6.49 2.87 -16.24
CA VAL A 89 5.83 3.04 -14.94
C VAL A 89 4.32 2.85 -15.11
N LYS A 90 3.78 1.80 -14.49
CA LYS A 90 2.35 1.44 -14.56
C LYS A 90 1.68 1.43 -13.21
N PHE A 91 2.48 1.44 -12.14
CA PHE A 91 2.02 1.42 -10.76
C PHE A 91 2.76 2.48 -9.94
N ALA A 92 2.09 2.99 -8.94
CA ALA A 92 2.70 3.88 -7.96
C ALA A 92 2.05 3.71 -6.58
N LEU A 93 2.81 4.08 -5.53
CA LEU A 93 2.29 4.26 -4.18
C LEU A 93 2.13 5.75 -3.91
N VAL A 94 0.95 6.17 -3.47
CA VAL A 94 0.60 7.59 -3.32
C VAL A 94 -0.23 7.80 -2.05
N GLN A 95 0.10 8.84 -1.30
CA GLN A 95 -0.68 9.27 -0.13
C GLN A 95 -1.98 9.96 -0.55
N SER A 96 -3.01 9.80 0.26
CA SER A 96 -4.35 10.36 0.01
C SER A 96 -4.37 11.88 -0.06
N ASP A 97 -3.60 12.56 0.76
CA ASP A 97 -3.50 14.02 0.79
C ASP A 97 -2.77 14.58 -0.44
N VAL A 98 -1.75 13.87 -0.95
CA VAL A 98 -1.08 14.22 -2.21
C VAL A 98 -2.05 14.06 -3.39
N TYR A 99 -2.80 12.95 -3.42
CA TYR A 99 -3.82 12.75 -4.46
C TYR A 99 -4.84 13.90 -4.43
N GLN A 100 -5.34 14.25 -3.24
CA GLN A 100 -6.30 15.34 -3.08
C GLN A 100 -5.70 16.69 -3.47
N ALA A 101 -4.46 17.00 -3.07
CA ALA A 101 -3.79 18.25 -3.42
C ALA A 101 -3.70 18.45 -4.95
N TYR A 102 -3.35 17.39 -5.70
CA TYR A 102 -3.35 17.47 -7.16
C TYR A 102 -4.75 17.65 -7.76
N LEU A 103 -5.79 17.03 -7.18
CA LEU A 103 -7.17 17.27 -7.60
C LEU A 103 -7.58 18.73 -7.37
N ASP A 104 -7.25 19.29 -6.23
CA ASP A 104 -7.60 20.68 -5.87
C ASP A 104 -6.86 21.68 -6.78
N MET A 105 -5.59 21.46 -7.06
CA MET A 105 -4.83 22.25 -8.03
C MET A 105 -5.45 22.18 -9.44
N ALA A 106 -5.83 20.99 -9.89
CA ALA A 106 -6.48 20.81 -11.19
C ALA A 106 -7.83 21.52 -11.26
N ASN A 107 -8.63 21.43 -10.21
CA ASN A 107 -9.92 22.11 -10.10
C ASN A 107 -9.79 23.64 -10.04
N SER A 108 -8.66 24.13 -9.54
CA SER A 108 -8.30 25.56 -9.51
C SER A 108 -7.71 26.07 -10.83
N GLY A 109 -7.68 25.22 -11.88
CA GLY A 109 -7.25 25.61 -13.22
C GLY A 109 -5.77 25.34 -13.51
N ASN A 110 -5.02 24.65 -12.63
CA ASN A 110 -3.65 24.24 -12.93
C ASN A 110 -3.65 23.13 -13.99
N ALA A 111 -3.30 23.49 -15.24
CA ALA A 111 -3.33 22.57 -16.38
C ALA A 111 -2.36 21.39 -16.24
N GLU A 112 -1.21 21.59 -15.59
CA GLU A 112 -0.22 20.54 -15.37
C GLU A 112 -0.72 19.52 -14.34
N ALA A 113 -1.24 19.99 -13.20
CA ALA A 113 -1.88 19.13 -12.22
C ALA A 113 -3.04 18.34 -12.85
N GLY A 114 -3.83 18.99 -13.72
CA GLY A 114 -4.89 18.33 -14.48
C GLY A 114 -4.38 17.19 -15.38
N ARG A 115 -3.30 17.42 -16.13
CA ARG A 115 -2.67 16.38 -16.98
C ARG A 115 -2.16 15.18 -16.20
N ILE A 116 -1.71 15.40 -14.98
CA ILE A 116 -1.18 14.35 -14.08
C ILE A 116 -2.32 13.57 -13.43
N ILE A 117 -3.31 14.29 -12.83
CA ILE A 117 -4.27 13.66 -11.93
C ILE A 117 -5.52 13.10 -12.64
N GLN A 118 -5.95 13.71 -13.74
CA GLN A 118 -7.18 13.28 -14.43
C GLN A 118 -7.16 11.82 -14.91
N PRO A 119 -6.03 11.27 -15.44
CA PRO A 119 -5.94 9.86 -15.79
C PRO A 119 -5.57 8.96 -14.63
N LEU A 120 -5.25 9.47 -13.44
CA LEU A 120 -4.89 8.65 -12.28
C LEU A 120 -6.11 7.91 -11.74
N ARG A 121 -5.92 6.62 -11.43
CA ARG A 121 -6.96 5.70 -10.94
C ARG A 121 -6.44 4.91 -9.75
N LEU A 122 -7.30 4.68 -8.77
CA LEU A 122 -7.01 3.77 -7.67
C LEU A 122 -7.14 2.33 -8.15
N ILE A 123 -6.21 1.49 -7.69
CA ILE A 123 -6.37 0.03 -7.71
C ILE A 123 -7.06 -0.37 -6.41
N MET A 124 -6.49 0.01 -5.26
CA MET A 124 -7.11 -0.18 -3.94
C MET A 124 -6.46 0.73 -2.88
N PRO A 125 -7.19 1.03 -1.79
CA PRO A 125 -6.59 1.56 -0.57
C PRO A 125 -5.66 0.50 0.06
N LEU A 126 -4.57 0.97 0.67
CA LEU A 126 -3.64 0.12 1.40
C LEU A 126 -3.77 0.37 2.92
N TYR A 127 -2.71 0.69 3.57
CA TYR A 127 -2.60 0.89 5.01
C TYR A 127 -2.55 2.38 5.38
N ASP A 128 -2.60 2.64 6.66
CA ASP A 128 -2.37 3.98 7.21
C ASP A 128 -0.87 4.20 7.44
N GLU A 129 -0.38 5.39 7.10
CA GLU A 129 1.00 5.83 7.33
C GLU A 129 1.00 6.84 8.47
N GLU A 130 1.75 6.53 9.51
CA GLU A 130 1.88 7.40 10.66
C GLU A 130 2.79 8.59 10.34
N ILE A 131 2.48 9.75 10.90
CA ILE A 131 3.30 10.96 10.80
C ILE A 131 4.15 11.07 12.06
N TYR A 132 5.46 10.89 11.90
CA TYR A 132 6.43 10.96 12.98
C TYR A 132 6.95 12.38 13.08
N PHE A 133 6.77 13.02 14.24
CA PHE A 133 7.40 14.28 14.57
C PHE A 133 8.55 13.99 15.52
N VAL A 134 9.76 13.92 14.95
CA VAL A 134 10.97 13.53 15.67
C VAL A 134 11.70 14.76 16.16
N VAL A 135 12.06 14.78 17.43
CA VAL A 135 12.88 15.82 18.05
C VAL A 135 14.02 15.16 18.83
N ARG A 136 15.04 15.95 19.23
CA ARG A 136 16.06 15.41 20.13
C ARG A 136 15.47 15.05 21.50
N SER A 137 16.04 14.06 22.15
CA SER A 137 15.58 13.60 23.47
C SER A 137 15.63 14.70 24.53
N ASP A 138 16.60 15.63 24.45
CA ASP A 138 16.76 16.79 25.32
C ASP A 138 15.90 18.02 24.89
N SER A 139 15.13 17.92 23.84
CA SER A 139 14.24 19.00 23.41
C SER A 139 13.16 19.28 24.47
N PRO A 140 12.84 20.56 24.77
CA PRO A 140 11.75 20.92 25.67
C PRO A 140 10.37 20.63 25.06
N LEU A 141 10.27 20.44 23.74
CA LEU A 141 9.01 20.17 23.05
C LEU A 141 8.46 18.80 23.48
N LYS A 142 7.16 18.74 23.73
CA LYS A 142 6.42 17.54 24.12
C LYS A 142 5.32 17.18 23.13
N ASN A 143 4.68 18.19 22.54
CA ASN A 143 3.50 18.01 21.70
C ASN A 143 3.72 18.58 20.32
N ILE A 144 2.97 18.05 19.34
CA ILE A 144 3.03 18.43 17.92
C ILE A 144 2.63 19.92 17.75
N ASN A 145 1.68 20.43 18.50
CA ASN A 145 1.25 21.83 18.44
C ASN A 145 2.30 22.86 18.93
N GLU A 146 3.44 22.40 19.46
CA GLU A 146 4.53 23.27 19.92
C GLU A 146 5.60 23.54 18.84
N ILE A 147 5.41 23.04 17.60
CA ILE A 147 6.40 23.17 16.53
C ILE A 147 6.38 24.53 15.83
N LYS A 148 5.42 25.42 16.17
CA LYS A 148 5.31 26.72 15.55
C LYS A 148 6.61 27.53 15.69
N GLY A 149 7.13 28.06 14.56
CA GLY A 149 8.34 28.86 14.51
C GLY A 149 9.64 28.08 14.75
N LYS A 150 9.62 26.74 14.69
CA LYS A 150 10.82 25.89 14.79
C LYS A 150 11.40 25.63 13.41
N ASN A 151 12.70 25.28 13.35
CA ASN A 151 13.35 24.81 12.13
C ASN A 151 12.93 23.37 11.87
N ILE A 152 12.18 23.14 10.80
CA ILE A 152 11.52 21.87 10.51
C ILE A 152 12.06 21.29 9.20
N SER A 153 12.54 20.05 9.24
CA SER A 153 12.69 19.27 8.00
C SER A 153 11.38 18.62 7.66
N VAL A 154 10.82 19.00 6.51
CA VAL A 154 9.54 18.51 5.99
C VAL A 154 9.69 17.34 5.00
N GLY A 155 10.93 16.88 4.77
CA GLY A 155 11.24 15.86 3.76
C GLY A 155 11.64 16.47 2.42
N PRO A 156 12.09 15.64 1.46
CA PRO A 156 12.53 16.10 0.15
C PRO A 156 11.41 16.82 -0.63
N ILE A 157 11.78 17.82 -1.41
CA ILE A 157 10.85 18.44 -2.37
C ILE A 157 10.28 17.35 -3.29
N GLY A 158 8.96 17.32 -3.46
CA GLY A 158 8.26 16.31 -4.25
C GLY A 158 7.96 15.01 -3.49
N SER A 159 8.23 14.97 -2.17
CA SER A 159 7.81 13.85 -1.32
C SER A 159 6.37 14.02 -0.82
N GLY A 160 5.77 12.90 -0.43
CA GLY A 160 4.49 12.95 0.30
C GLY A 160 4.67 13.53 1.70
N THR A 161 5.82 13.31 2.33
CA THR A 161 6.15 13.89 3.64
C THR A 161 6.12 15.42 3.59
N ALA A 162 6.72 16.05 2.55
CA ALA A 162 6.68 17.50 2.40
C ALA A 162 5.24 18.00 2.28
N GLN A 163 4.44 17.39 1.41
CA GLN A 163 3.03 17.73 1.24
C GLN A 163 2.23 17.62 2.55
N SER A 164 2.43 16.52 3.28
CA SER A 164 1.73 16.30 4.55
C SER A 164 2.17 17.30 5.63
N ALA A 165 3.48 17.54 5.78
CA ALA A 165 4.02 18.44 6.80
C ALA A 165 3.56 19.89 6.58
N GLU A 166 3.68 20.40 5.36
CA GLU A 166 3.25 21.75 4.97
C GLU A 166 1.74 21.94 5.16
N THR A 167 0.95 20.93 4.71
CA THR A 167 -0.51 20.96 4.87
C THR A 167 -0.92 20.95 6.33
N LEU A 168 -0.32 20.07 7.14
CA LEU A 168 -0.58 19.98 8.59
C LEU A 168 -0.23 21.28 9.30
N TYR A 169 0.96 21.84 9.04
CA TYR A 169 1.37 23.08 9.65
C TYR A 169 0.38 24.21 9.34
N ARG A 170 -0.02 24.37 8.08
CA ARG A 170 -1.00 25.37 7.65
C ARG A 170 -2.38 25.15 8.31
N LEU A 171 -2.85 23.92 8.41
CA LEU A 171 -4.10 23.61 9.12
C LEU A 171 -4.01 23.94 10.60
N MET A 172 -2.91 23.61 11.25
CA MET A 172 -2.72 23.81 12.68
C MET A 172 -2.58 25.30 13.04
N PHE A 173 -1.81 26.06 12.26
CA PHE A 173 -1.41 27.42 12.64
C PHE A 173 -2.04 28.53 11.78
N GLY A 174 -2.75 28.18 10.69
CA GLY A 174 -3.39 29.15 9.80
C GLY A 174 -2.41 29.87 8.85
N GLU A 175 -1.15 29.47 8.82
CA GLU A 175 -0.07 30.06 8.02
C GLU A 175 0.90 28.98 7.52
N PRO A 176 1.62 29.21 6.41
CA PRO A 176 2.66 28.29 5.94
C PRO A 176 3.86 28.28 6.91
N ILE A 177 4.70 27.24 6.80
CA ILE A 177 6.02 27.26 7.45
C ILE A 177 6.81 28.43 6.85
N PRO A 178 7.41 29.31 7.66
CA PRO A 178 8.27 30.37 7.13
C PRO A 178 9.46 29.77 6.35
N GLU A 179 9.77 30.31 5.19
CA GLU A 179 10.82 29.78 4.30
C GLU A 179 12.19 29.59 5.02
N ALA A 180 12.54 30.51 5.92
CA ALA A 180 13.76 30.44 6.72
C ALA A 180 13.77 29.24 7.70
N ASN A 181 12.61 28.69 8.04
CA ASN A 181 12.43 27.59 8.98
C ASN A 181 12.15 26.26 8.29
N GLU A 182 11.97 26.25 6.99
CA GLU A 182 11.63 25.06 6.21
C GLU A 182 12.88 24.44 5.57
N GLN A 183 13.07 23.14 5.77
CA GLN A 183 14.22 22.39 5.23
C GLN A 183 13.76 21.12 4.53
N HIS A 184 14.42 20.77 3.42
CA HIS A 184 14.04 19.66 2.56
C HIS A 184 15.13 18.59 2.52
N TYR A 185 15.32 17.89 3.64
CA TYR A 185 16.27 16.77 3.72
C TYR A 185 15.56 15.43 3.49
N ASN A 186 16.29 14.42 3.00
CA ASN A 186 15.85 13.04 3.10
C ASN A 186 15.80 12.60 4.57
N ASN A 187 15.21 11.44 4.84
CA ASN A 187 14.97 11.01 6.22
C ASN A 187 16.27 10.87 7.04
N GLU A 188 17.31 10.27 6.46
CA GLU A 188 18.60 10.05 7.09
C GLU A 188 19.33 11.37 7.39
N ASP A 189 19.36 12.25 6.39
CA ASP A 189 19.97 13.58 6.56
C ASP A 189 19.20 14.42 7.57
N ALA A 190 17.86 14.37 7.56
CA ALA A 190 17.03 15.06 8.54
C ALA A 190 17.38 14.62 9.98
N LEU A 191 17.48 13.32 10.23
CA LEU A 191 17.85 12.79 11.54
C LEU A 191 19.28 13.17 11.93
N ALA A 192 20.23 13.13 11.00
CA ALA A 192 21.59 13.57 11.25
C ALA A 192 21.65 15.09 11.58
N LYS A 193 20.90 15.93 10.84
CA LYS A 193 20.81 17.39 11.11
C LYS A 193 20.13 17.70 12.45
N LEU A 194 19.13 16.88 12.81
CA LEU A 194 18.45 16.98 14.11
C LEU A 194 19.41 16.73 15.26
N ILE A 195 20.19 15.65 15.21
CA ILE A 195 21.17 15.28 16.25
C ILE A 195 22.23 16.37 16.43
N VAL A 196 22.74 16.96 15.32
CA VAL A 196 23.74 18.03 15.39
C VAL A 196 23.15 19.43 15.56
N ARG A 197 21.87 19.54 15.94
CA ARG A 197 21.17 20.79 16.28
C ARG A 197 21.07 21.81 15.12
N LYS A 198 21.00 21.35 13.88
CA LYS A 198 20.77 22.19 12.69
C LYS A 198 19.30 22.41 12.41
N ILE A 199 18.46 21.50 12.87
CA ILE A 199 16.99 21.62 12.86
C ILE A 199 16.45 21.24 14.24
N ASP A 200 15.21 21.65 14.51
CA ASP A 200 14.54 21.36 15.79
C ASP A 200 13.60 20.14 15.66
N VAL A 201 13.00 19.95 14.50
CA VAL A 201 11.99 18.92 14.22
C VAL A 201 12.29 18.26 12.88
N ALA A 202 12.21 16.94 12.82
CA ALA A 202 12.15 16.18 11.57
C ALA A 202 10.77 15.53 11.45
N VAL A 203 10.06 15.85 10.36
CA VAL A 203 8.79 15.19 10.03
C VAL A 203 9.07 14.04 9.07
N ILE A 204 8.53 12.86 9.37
CA ILE A 204 8.68 11.64 8.56
C ILE A 204 7.30 11.00 8.45
N VAL A 205 6.87 10.67 7.24
CA VAL A 205 5.64 9.91 7.00
C VAL A 205 6.02 8.51 6.53
N ALA A 206 5.65 7.51 7.29
CA ALA A 206 5.97 6.12 7.00
C ALA A 206 5.01 5.17 7.73
N GLY A 207 4.75 4.01 7.13
CA GLY A 207 4.04 2.94 7.83
C GLY A 207 4.91 2.28 8.91
N GLN A 208 4.35 2.05 10.09
CA GLN A 208 5.05 1.34 11.16
C GLN A 208 5.00 -0.19 10.97
N PRO A 209 6.09 -0.94 11.29
CA PRO A 209 7.39 -0.42 11.72
C PRO A 209 8.20 0.09 10.52
N ALA A 210 8.70 1.32 10.59
CA ALA A 210 9.57 1.89 9.57
C ALA A 210 11.01 1.37 9.75
N LYS A 211 11.57 0.82 8.68
CA LYS A 211 12.93 0.25 8.66
C LYS A 211 13.99 1.27 9.07
N LEU A 212 13.77 2.53 8.73
CA LEU A 212 14.61 3.66 9.15
C LEU A 212 14.92 3.64 10.64
N PHE A 213 13.90 3.41 11.49
CA PHE A 213 14.05 3.37 12.96
C PHE A 213 14.43 1.98 13.48
N GLN A 214 14.00 0.90 12.81
CA GLN A 214 14.35 -0.46 13.20
C GLN A 214 15.85 -0.74 13.07
N ASP A 215 16.46 -0.24 11.97
CA ASP A 215 17.89 -0.47 11.67
C ASP A 215 18.80 0.63 12.22
N MET A 216 18.26 1.61 12.95
CA MET A 216 19.04 2.69 13.54
C MET A 216 19.88 2.19 14.71
N ASN A 217 21.11 2.70 14.81
CA ASN A 217 21.98 2.43 15.95
C ASN A 217 21.26 2.78 17.27
N PRO A 218 21.22 1.90 18.28
CA PRO A 218 20.57 2.15 19.57
C PRO A 218 21.01 3.43 20.27
N GLU A 219 22.28 3.80 20.16
CA GLU A 219 22.82 5.04 20.75
C GLU A 219 22.22 6.29 20.08
N LEU A 220 21.97 6.25 18.76
CA LEU A 220 21.32 7.34 18.06
C LEU A 220 19.81 7.40 18.37
N LEU A 221 19.16 6.26 18.52
CA LEU A 221 17.75 6.20 18.94
C LEU A 221 17.53 6.85 20.31
N GLN A 222 18.47 6.71 21.24
CA GLN A 222 18.40 7.36 22.57
C GLN A 222 18.54 8.89 22.50
N GLN A 223 19.09 9.43 21.42
CA GLN A 223 19.23 10.87 21.22
C GLN A 223 17.98 11.55 20.66
N ILE A 224 16.97 10.77 20.29
CA ILE A 224 15.72 11.28 19.70
C ILE A 224 14.49 10.76 20.43
N LYS A 225 13.41 11.53 20.38
CA LYS A 225 12.08 11.15 20.88
C LYS A 225 10.99 11.63 19.91
N LEU A 226 9.79 11.13 20.09
CA LEU A 226 8.60 11.55 19.35
C LEU A 226 7.83 12.64 20.11
N LEU A 227 7.30 13.61 19.38
CA LEU A 227 6.27 14.49 19.89
C LEU A 227 4.92 13.74 19.87
N ARG A 228 4.04 14.12 20.77
CA ARG A 228 2.72 13.51 20.95
C ARG A 228 1.63 14.42 20.41
N LEU A 229 0.56 13.84 19.90
CA LEU A 229 -0.66 14.57 19.58
C LEU A 229 -1.37 14.94 20.90
N ASP A 230 -1.51 16.23 21.18
CA ASP A 230 -2.35 16.70 22.30
C ASP A 230 -3.80 16.76 21.84
N PRO A 231 -4.70 15.88 22.33
CA PRO A 231 -6.09 15.85 21.91
C PRO A 231 -6.90 17.10 22.30
N SER A 232 -6.40 17.86 23.30
CA SER A 232 -7.07 19.06 23.83
C SER A 232 -6.69 20.34 23.10
N ALA A 233 -5.59 20.33 22.34
CA ALA A 233 -5.09 21.49 21.63
C ALA A 233 -6.04 21.89 20.48
N PRO A 234 -6.38 23.18 20.29
CA PRO A 234 -7.21 23.64 19.19
C PRO A 234 -6.55 23.39 17.82
N GLU A 235 -5.21 23.37 17.75
CA GLU A 235 -4.44 22.97 16.57
C GLU A 235 -4.77 21.53 16.14
N THR A 236 -4.87 20.63 17.10
CA THR A 236 -5.26 19.23 16.84
C THR A 236 -6.66 19.12 16.28
N ALA A 237 -7.61 19.91 16.77
CA ALA A 237 -8.97 19.92 16.23
C ALA A 237 -9.00 20.35 14.75
N ARG A 238 -8.16 21.33 14.36
CA ARG A 238 -8.02 21.76 12.96
C ARG A 238 -7.35 20.70 12.09
N ALA A 239 -6.27 20.09 12.57
CA ALA A 239 -5.55 19.03 11.86
C ALA A 239 -6.46 17.81 11.56
N LYS A 240 -7.31 17.43 12.50
CA LYS A 240 -8.27 16.31 12.39
C LYS A 240 -9.39 16.52 11.37
N GLN A 241 -9.50 17.69 10.75
CA GLN A 241 -10.42 17.89 9.62
C GLN A 241 -9.96 17.17 8.35
N THR A 242 -8.65 16.88 8.22
CA THR A 242 -8.05 16.25 7.04
C THR A 242 -7.31 14.96 7.38
N TYR A 243 -6.68 14.90 8.56
CA TYR A 243 -5.87 13.78 9.01
C TYR A 243 -6.57 13.00 10.12
N PHE A 244 -6.30 11.70 10.20
CA PHE A 244 -6.93 10.83 11.20
C PHE A 244 -6.00 10.57 12.39
N PRO A 245 -6.54 10.45 13.62
CA PRO A 245 -5.75 10.01 14.76
C PRO A 245 -5.15 8.62 14.53
N ALA A 246 -3.91 8.46 14.92
CA ALA A 246 -3.17 7.19 14.89
C ALA A 246 -2.29 7.04 16.14
N THR A 247 -1.65 5.89 16.26
CA THR A 247 -0.77 5.58 17.37
C THR A 247 0.48 4.88 16.86
N ILE A 248 1.66 5.43 17.14
CA ILE A 248 2.94 4.74 16.96
C ILE A 248 3.11 3.83 18.18
N ARG A 249 3.20 2.51 17.93
CA ARG A 249 3.13 1.48 18.96
C ARG A 249 4.50 1.09 19.47
N THR A 250 4.62 0.87 20.78
CA THR A 250 5.80 0.28 21.43
C THR A 250 6.20 -1.05 20.79
N THR A 251 5.24 -1.87 20.41
CA THR A 251 5.48 -3.16 19.74
C THR A 251 6.17 -3.03 18.38
N SER A 252 6.07 -1.87 17.72
CA SER A 252 6.79 -1.58 16.46
C SER A 252 8.25 -1.20 16.72
N TYR A 253 8.55 -0.62 17.89
CA TYR A 253 9.87 -0.09 18.26
C TYR A 253 10.21 -0.36 19.73
N PRO A 254 10.31 -1.63 20.14
CA PRO A 254 10.48 -2.00 21.56
C PRO A 254 11.78 -1.50 22.19
N ASN A 255 12.80 -1.20 21.37
CA ASN A 255 14.11 -0.70 21.84
C ASN A 255 14.21 0.84 21.83
N TRP A 256 13.12 1.55 21.47
CA TRP A 256 13.14 3.00 21.34
C TRP A 256 12.08 3.70 22.19
N ILE A 257 10.79 3.38 21.94
CA ILE A 257 9.68 4.07 22.62
C ILE A 257 9.16 3.24 23.80
N GLN A 258 8.93 3.91 24.94
CA GLN A 258 8.53 3.26 26.19
C GLN A 258 7.00 3.18 26.34
N GLU A 259 6.27 4.04 25.64
CA GLU A 259 4.81 4.09 25.64
C GLU A 259 4.28 4.40 24.25
N ASP A 260 3.07 3.92 23.98
CA ASP A 260 2.38 4.20 22.74
C ASP A 260 2.24 5.72 22.54
N THR A 261 2.60 6.22 21.35
CA THR A 261 2.67 7.65 21.06
C THR A 261 1.54 8.05 20.12
N PRO A 262 0.54 8.84 20.60
CA PRO A 262 -0.52 9.39 19.75
C PRO A 262 0.06 10.29 18.67
N THR A 263 -0.43 10.14 17.44
CA THR A 263 -0.04 10.94 16.26
C THR A 263 -1.20 11.08 15.28
N LEU A 264 -0.90 11.48 14.06
CA LEU A 264 -1.82 11.58 12.92
C LEU A 264 -1.39 10.63 11.80
N THR A 265 -2.29 10.35 10.87
CA THR A 265 -2.06 9.42 9.76
C THR A 265 -2.67 9.90 8.46
N VAL A 266 -2.09 9.43 7.34
CA VAL A 266 -2.63 9.49 5.99
C VAL A 266 -2.82 8.08 5.43
N LYS A 267 -3.71 7.91 4.45
CA LYS A 267 -3.93 6.63 3.77
C LYS A 267 -2.97 6.49 2.60
N ALA A 268 -2.30 5.33 2.49
CA ALA A 268 -1.56 4.93 1.31
C ALA A 268 -2.50 4.29 0.28
N PHE A 269 -2.26 4.58 -1.00
CA PHE A 269 -2.98 4.01 -2.14
C PHE A 269 -2.03 3.32 -3.10
N LEU A 270 -2.47 2.18 -3.64
CA LEU A 270 -1.91 1.63 -4.87
C LEU A 270 -2.70 2.21 -6.04
N VAL A 271 -1.99 2.85 -6.97
CA VAL A 271 -2.59 3.56 -8.10
C VAL A 271 -2.01 3.12 -9.44
N THR A 272 -2.76 3.38 -10.51
CA THR A 272 -2.40 3.20 -11.91
C THR A 272 -2.98 4.34 -12.75
N TYR A 273 -2.79 4.33 -14.08
CA TYR A 273 -3.47 5.24 -14.98
C TYR A 273 -4.63 4.56 -15.72
N ASP A 274 -5.47 5.37 -16.35
CA ASP A 274 -6.60 4.95 -17.17
C ASP A 274 -6.12 4.43 -18.55
N TYR A 275 -5.44 3.28 -18.53
CA TYR A 275 -4.91 2.66 -19.74
C TYR A 275 -6.01 1.97 -20.55
N GLY A 276 -6.05 2.23 -21.89
CA GLY A 276 -7.02 1.63 -22.79
C GLY A 276 -6.44 0.58 -23.77
N LEU A 277 -5.10 0.44 -23.85
CA LEU A 277 -4.46 -0.53 -24.75
C LEU A 277 -4.73 -1.96 -24.27
N ARG A 278 -5.26 -2.81 -25.16
CA ARG A 278 -5.70 -4.17 -24.83
C ARG A 278 -4.65 -5.01 -24.10
N GLY A 279 -3.38 -4.94 -24.52
CA GLY A 279 -2.28 -5.65 -23.86
C GLY A 279 -2.05 -5.18 -22.43
N THR A 280 -2.01 -3.86 -22.20
CA THR A 280 -1.86 -3.27 -20.87
C THR A 280 -3.05 -3.59 -19.97
N VAL A 281 -4.29 -3.44 -20.49
CA VAL A 281 -5.51 -3.80 -19.74
C VAL A 281 -5.47 -5.26 -19.32
N GLY A 282 -5.09 -6.17 -20.23
CA GLY A 282 -4.95 -7.60 -19.93
C GLY A 282 -3.91 -7.90 -18.84
N ALA A 283 -2.73 -7.27 -18.92
CA ALA A 283 -1.69 -7.44 -17.92
C ALA A 283 -2.12 -6.91 -16.54
N LEU A 284 -2.71 -5.71 -16.47
CA LEU A 284 -3.22 -5.14 -15.23
C LEU A 284 -4.37 -5.97 -14.64
N SER A 285 -5.23 -6.56 -15.49
CA SER A 285 -6.30 -7.46 -15.02
C SER A 285 -5.73 -8.74 -14.39
N LYS A 286 -4.69 -9.34 -15.00
CA LYS A 286 -3.98 -10.49 -14.41
C LYS A 286 -3.33 -10.14 -13.07
N PHE A 287 -2.74 -8.95 -12.97
CA PHE A 287 -2.21 -8.45 -11.69
C PHE A 287 -3.31 -8.35 -10.62
N ALA A 288 -4.50 -7.84 -10.96
CA ALA A 288 -5.62 -7.77 -10.02
C ALA A 288 -6.09 -9.16 -9.56
N ASP A 289 -6.17 -10.13 -10.47
CA ASP A 289 -6.51 -11.52 -10.13
C ASP A 289 -5.46 -12.13 -9.21
N SER A 290 -4.17 -11.93 -9.52
CA SER A 290 -3.04 -12.40 -8.70
C SER A 290 -2.99 -11.73 -7.33
N LEU A 291 -3.24 -10.41 -7.25
CA LEU A 291 -3.31 -9.67 -5.99
C LEU A 291 -4.37 -10.27 -5.07
N CYS A 292 -5.54 -10.58 -5.61
CA CYS A 292 -6.61 -11.20 -4.84
C CYS A 292 -6.28 -12.66 -4.44
N ALA A 293 -5.70 -13.44 -5.34
CA ALA A 293 -5.35 -14.84 -5.09
C ALA A 293 -4.26 -14.98 -4.01
N ASN A 294 -3.27 -14.09 -4.04
CA ASN A 294 -2.11 -14.12 -3.14
C ASN A 294 -2.22 -13.16 -1.94
N PHE A 295 -3.39 -12.59 -1.69
CA PHE A 295 -3.58 -11.59 -0.64
C PHE A 295 -3.22 -12.13 0.75
N ASP A 296 -3.61 -13.37 1.06
CA ASP A 296 -3.28 -14.01 2.35
C ASP A 296 -1.77 -14.24 2.49
N THR A 297 -1.07 -14.50 1.40
CA THR A 297 0.40 -14.61 1.38
C THR A 297 1.06 -13.25 1.66
N LEU A 298 0.54 -12.17 1.10
CA LEU A 298 0.99 -10.80 1.42
C LEU A 298 0.83 -10.50 2.91
N GLN A 299 -0.31 -10.86 3.52
CA GLN A 299 -0.55 -10.66 4.95
C GLN A 299 0.32 -11.53 5.85
N ALA A 300 0.64 -12.75 5.41
CA ALA A 300 1.42 -13.70 6.19
C ALA A 300 2.93 -13.47 6.08
N SER A 301 3.42 -13.14 4.90
CA SER A 301 4.86 -13.15 4.55
C SER A 301 5.43 -11.80 4.12
N GLY A 302 4.58 -10.82 3.81
CA GLY A 302 5.00 -9.48 3.43
C GLY A 302 5.25 -8.57 4.63
N HIS A 303 5.49 -7.29 4.34
CA HIS A 303 5.68 -6.27 5.36
C HIS A 303 4.50 -6.26 6.36
N PRO A 304 4.73 -6.04 7.68
CA PRO A 304 3.68 -6.06 8.71
C PRO A 304 2.46 -5.19 8.42
N LYS A 305 2.61 -4.12 7.63
CA LYS A 305 1.51 -3.24 7.19
C LYS A 305 0.46 -3.97 6.35
N TRP A 306 0.80 -5.07 5.68
CA TRP A 306 -0.21 -5.88 4.96
C TRP A 306 -1.31 -6.43 5.87
N LYS A 307 -1.02 -6.65 7.16
CA LYS A 307 -2.02 -7.07 8.15
C LYS A 307 -3.09 -6.01 8.44
N GLN A 308 -2.82 -4.74 8.09
CA GLN A 308 -3.77 -3.62 8.21
C GLN A 308 -4.54 -3.36 6.91
N VAL A 309 -4.14 -3.99 5.80
CA VAL A 309 -4.83 -3.87 4.51
C VAL A 309 -6.03 -4.81 4.49
N HIS A 310 -7.19 -4.28 4.13
CA HIS A 310 -8.39 -5.05 3.88
C HIS A 310 -8.59 -5.20 2.37
N LEU A 311 -8.88 -6.43 1.93
CA LEU A 311 -9.18 -6.69 0.52
C LEU A 311 -10.61 -6.23 0.22
N GLU A 312 -10.80 -4.93 0.12
CA GLU A 312 -12.07 -4.28 -0.11
C GLU A 312 -11.93 -3.04 -0.99
N LEU A 313 -13.00 -2.68 -1.66
CA LEU A 313 -13.09 -1.49 -2.50
C LEU A 313 -14.23 -0.60 -1.98
N PRO A 314 -13.97 0.24 -0.94
CA PRO A 314 -14.98 1.10 -0.36
C PRO A 314 -15.41 2.20 -1.34
N PRO A 315 -16.55 2.88 -1.11
CA PRO A 315 -16.90 4.07 -1.83
C PRO A 315 -15.80 5.12 -1.75
N LEU A 316 -15.49 5.75 -2.88
CA LEU A 316 -14.44 6.76 -2.96
C LEU A 316 -14.99 8.17 -2.73
N THR A 317 -14.13 9.06 -2.24
CA THR A 317 -14.39 10.49 -2.14
C THR A 317 -14.65 11.09 -3.54
N ARG A 318 -15.43 12.15 -3.60
CA ARG A 318 -15.75 12.84 -4.85
C ARG A 318 -14.48 13.22 -5.62
N GLY A 319 -14.46 12.87 -6.92
CA GLY A 319 -13.32 13.12 -7.81
C GLY A 319 -12.34 11.95 -7.92
N TRP A 320 -12.33 11.04 -6.97
CA TRP A 320 -11.51 9.83 -7.01
C TRP A 320 -12.23 8.72 -7.79
N LYS A 321 -11.45 7.90 -8.52
CA LYS A 321 -12.01 6.83 -9.36
C LYS A 321 -11.14 5.58 -9.28
N TYR A 322 -11.77 4.41 -9.21
CA TYR A 322 -11.08 3.15 -9.44
C TYR A 322 -10.72 2.98 -10.91
N TYR A 323 -9.72 2.14 -11.20
CA TYR A 323 -9.43 1.68 -12.55
C TYR A 323 -10.43 0.59 -12.94
N PRO A 324 -11.38 0.85 -13.87
CA PRO A 324 -12.52 -0.03 -14.06
C PRO A 324 -12.19 -1.48 -14.40
N PRO A 325 -11.15 -1.80 -15.24
CA PRO A 325 -10.79 -3.20 -15.51
C PRO A 325 -10.36 -3.94 -14.24
N MET A 326 -9.47 -3.36 -13.42
CA MET A 326 -9.01 -4.01 -12.19
C MET A 326 -10.10 -4.05 -11.12
N GLU A 327 -10.91 -3.00 -11.00
CA GLU A 327 -12.05 -2.95 -10.09
C GLU A 327 -13.01 -4.12 -10.34
N LYS A 328 -13.33 -4.40 -11.61
CA LYS A 328 -14.19 -5.54 -12.00
C LYS A 328 -13.62 -6.87 -11.50
N HIS A 329 -12.33 -7.12 -11.72
CA HIS A 329 -11.65 -8.35 -11.31
C HIS A 329 -11.57 -8.48 -9.78
N LEU A 330 -11.18 -7.41 -9.08
CA LEU A 330 -11.10 -7.40 -7.61
C LEU A 330 -12.47 -7.62 -6.98
N ARG A 331 -13.53 -6.92 -7.43
CA ARG A 331 -14.90 -7.11 -6.89
C ARG A 331 -15.41 -8.53 -7.09
N ALA A 332 -15.16 -9.12 -8.28
CA ALA A 332 -15.55 -10.51 -8.55
C ALA A 332 -14.82 -11.49 -7.62
N CYS A 333 -13.53 -11.29 -7.40
CA CYS A 333 -12.75 -12.13 -6.51
C CYS A 333 -13.17 -11.95 -5.04
N ILE A 334 -13.37 -10.73 -4.57
CA ILE A 334 -13.85 -10.42 -3.21
C ILE A 334 -15.19 -11.14 -2.94
N ALA A 335 -16.13 -11.04 -3.88
CA ALA A 335 -17.42 -11.72 -3.78
C ALA A 335 -17.28 -13.25 -3.70
N LYS A 336 -16.39 -13.83 -4.54
CA LYS A 336 -16.10 -15.27 -4.51
C LYS A 336 -15.50 -15.72 -3.15
N ARG A 337 -14.54 -14.95 -2.60
CA ARG A 337 -13.95 -15.23 -1.29
C ARG A 337 -15.00 -15.18 -0.18
N ALA A 338 -15.88 -14.18 -0.20
CA ALA A 338 -16.97 -14.05 0.77
C ALA A 338 -17.93 -15.24 0.71
N ALA A 339 -18.32 -15.69 -0.48
CA ALA A 339 -19.19 -16.85 -0.68
C ALA A 339 -18.55 -18.15 -0.16
N LEU A 340 -17.25 -18.36 -0.39
CA LEU A 340 -16.50 -19.51 0.12
C LEU A 340 -16.43 -19.50 1.65
N ALA A 341 -16.19 -18.37 2.29
CA ALA A 341 -16.16 -18.24 3.74
C ALA A 341 -17.52 -18.58 4.37
N GLN A 342 -18.62 -18.13 3.76
CA GLN A 342 -19.99 -18.45 4.21
C GLN A 342 -20.31 -19.95 4.08
N SER A 343 -19.89 -20.60 2.98
CA SER A 343 -20.12 -22.03 2.78
C SER A 343 -19.35 -22.90 3.79
N GLN A 344 -18.13 -22.51 4.17
CA GLN A 344 -17.32 -23.18 5.18
C GLN A 344 -17.89 -23.00 6.59
N GLY A 345 -18.37 -21.79 6.93
CA GLY A 345 -19.04 -21.52 8.20
C GLY A 345 -20.35 -22.33 8.39
N SER A 346 -21.14 -22.50 7.33
CA SER A 346 -22.35 -23.32 7.36
C SER A 346 -22.07 -24.83 7.46
N ALA A 347 -20.97 -25.31 6.86
CA ALA A 347 -20.57 -26.73 6.98
C ALA A 347 -20.10 -27.09 8.39
N GLN A 348 -19.42 -26.19 9.09
CA GLN A 348 -19.00 -26.41 10.48
C GLN A 348 -20.17 -26.40 11.45
N THR A 349 -21.21 -25.59 11.23
CA THR A 349 -22.43 -25.58 12.06
C THR A 349 -23.30 -26.83 11.86
N VAL A 350 -23.25 -27.46 10.69
CA VAL A 350 -23.96 -28.73 10.43
C VAL A 350 -23.23 -29.94 11.06
N SER A 351 -21.88 -29.93 11.07
CA SER A 351 -21.09 -31.00 11.71
C SER A 351 -21.15 -30.96 13.25
N ALA A 352 -21.33 -29.77 13.84
CA ALA A 352 -21.50 -29.62 15.29
C ALA A 352 -22.91 -29.98 15.79
N ARG A 353 -23.90 -30.18 14.90
CA ARG A 353 -25.28 -30.58 15.25
C ARG A 353 -25.51 -32.09 15.30
N GLY A 354 -24.46 -32.89 15.05
CA GLY A 354 -24.53 -34.36 15.02
C GLY A 354 -24.30 -35.08 16.35
N THR A 355 -23.91 -34.40 17.42
CA THR A 355 -23.69 -34.99 18.75
C THR A 355 -24.06 -33.94 19.79
N ASP A 356 -25.37 -33.83 20.13
CA ASP A 356 -25.89 -33.55 21.45
C ASP A 356 -27.39 -33.22 21.36
N ALA A 357 -28.19 -34.26 21.36
CA ALA A 357 -29.60 -34.17 21.72
C ALA A 357 -29.69 -34.36 23.23
N ALA A 358 -29.50 -33.33 24.01
CA ALA A 358 -30.08 -33.12 25.36
C ALA A 358 -29.31 -32.02 26.12
N ALA A 359 -29.69 -30.76 25.97
CA ALA A 359 -29.51 -29.74 27.02
C ALA A 359 -30.40 -28.52 26.74
N GLN A 360 -31.29 -28.30 27.63
CA GLN A 360 -32.17 -27.20 27.97
C GLN A 360 -32.00 -25.85 27.27
N LYS A 361 -33.09 -25.33 26.66
CA LYS A 361 -33.36 -23.94 26.36
C LYS A 361 -33.13 -23.04 27.58
N LYS A 362 -32.00 -22.29 27.60
CA LYS A 362 -31.88 -21.06 28.35
C LYS A 362 -32.14 -19.89 27.39
N LYS A 363 -33.21 -19.15 27.61
CA LYS A 363 -33.45 -17.83 27.02
C LYS A 363 -32.32 -16.92 27.49
N SER A 364 -31.41 -16.51 26.59
CA SER A 364 -30.48 -15.43 26.84
C SER A 364 -31.25 -14.11 26.68
N SER A 365 -31.47 -13.40 27.76
CA SER A 365 -31.94 -12.01 27.71
C SER A 365 -30.77 -11.10 27.32
N CYS A 366 -30.92 -10.35 26.24
CA CYS A 366 -29.95 -9.31 25.85
C CYS A 366 -29.74 -8.30 26.99
N THR A 367 -28.48 -7.95 27.23
CA THR A 367 -28.15 -6.90 28.18
C THR A 367 -28.49 -5.51 27.63
N ALA A 368 -28.67 -4.53 28.51
CA ALA A 368 -28.98 -3.15 28.12
C ALA A 368 -27.88 -2.54 27.18
N GLN A 369 -26.65 -3.03 27.30
CA GLN A 369 -25.50 -2.58 26.51
C GLN A 369 -25.51 -3.18 25.10
N GLU A 370 -25.94 -4.42 24.92
CA GLU A 370 -26.09 -5.10 23.63
C GLU A 370 -27.25 -4.50 22.80
N LYS A 371 -28.33 -4.03 23.46
CA LYS A 371 -29.43 -3.32 22.82
C LYS A 371 -29.01 -1.91 22.33
N LEU A 372 -28.14 -1.22 23.06
CA LEU A 372 -27.62 0.09 22.69
C LEU A 372 -26.71 0.04 21.46
N LEU A 373 -26.04 -1.09 21.22
CA LEU A 373 -25.12 -1.32 20.12
C LEU A 373 -25.76 -2.01 18.91
N LEU A 374 -27.10 -2.22 18.93
CA LEU A 374 -27.86 -2.92 17.86
C LEU A 374 -27.33 -4.33 17.55
N LEU A 375 -26.77 -5.02 18.56
CA LEU A 375 -26.19 -6.35 18.41
C LEU A 375 -27.22 -7.49 18.68
N CYS A 376 -28.47 -7.15 18.98
CA CYS A 376 -29.56 -8.10 19.09
C CYS A 376 -30.79 -7.58 18.34
N ASP A 377 -31.40 -8.43 17.52
CA ASP A 377 -32.71 -8.16 16.93
C ASP A 377 -33.79 -8.11 18.00
N GLN A 378 -34.77 -7.22 17.84
CA GLN A 378 -35.93 -7.01 18.76
C GLN A 378 -36.82 -8.22 18.86
#